data_99025f6b1d3f9953c54d7b7e4bca080a
#
_entry.id   99025f6b1d3f9953c54d7b7e4bca080a
#
_cell.length_a   1.000
_cell.length_b   1.000
_cell.length_c   1.000
_cell.angle_alpha   90.00
_cell.angle_beta   90.00
_cell.angle_gamma   90.00
#
_symmetry.space_group_name_H-M   'P 1'
#
loop_
_entity.id
_entity.type
_entity.pdbx_description
1 polymer ?
#
loop_
_entity_poly.entity_id
_entity_poly.type
_entity_poly.pdbx_seq_one_letter_code
_entity_poly.pdbx_strand_id
1 'polypeptide(L)'
;MSLSNLKLVTINSKYCEYLRQFDYRVSYSSNEKESRSFVGILFKIHEVEYFAPLSSPKAKHLKMKNTLDFYKIDSGKLGAINFNNMIPVPTSEYIFINVNNNVSTKDEANYQELVKNQLRWLNDNKFNLRKRAQNLYERSINNKLPK
;
A
#
# COMPACT_ATOMS: atom_id res chain seq x y z
N MET A 1 -7.80 -15.81 16.72
CA MET A 1 -6.96 -16.06 15.56
C MET A 1 -5.98 -14.92 15.36
N SER A 2 -4.73 -15.25 15.23
CA SER A 2 -3.73 -14.23 15.01
C SER A 2 -3.74 -13.78 13.56
N LEU A 3 -3.49 -12.50 13.36
CA LEU A 3 -3.42 -11.94 12.03
C LEU A 3 -1.99 -12.02 11.53
N SER A 4 -1.83 -12.32 10.26
CA SER A 4 -0.52 -12.33 9.67
C SER A 4 0.03 -10.90 9.63
N ASN A 5 1.34 -10.80 9.48
CA ASN A 5 1.97 -9.52 9.34
C ASN A 5 1.59 -8.87 8.02
N LEU A 6 1.63 -7.55 8.02
CA LEU A 6 1.51 -6.81 6.78
C LEU A 6 2.79 -6.98 5.98
N LYS A 7 2.64 -7.02 4.68
CA LYS A 7 3.75 -7.17 3.75
C LYS A 7 3.72 -6.04 2.74
N LEU A 8 4.85 -5.77 2.14
CA LEU A 8 4.92 -4.89 0.99
C LEU A 8 5.09 -5.73 -0.25
N VAL A 9 4.37 -5.36 -1.29
CA VAL A 9 4.37 -6.12 -2.54
C VAL A 9 4.50 -5.17 -3.71
N THR A 10 4.97 -5.71 -4.84
CA THR A 10 4.80 -5.04 -6.13
C THR A 10 3.72 -5.80 -6.88
N ILE A 11 2.94 -5.06 -7.65
CA ILE A 11 1.81 -5.65 -8.37
C ILE A 11 2.10 -5.60 -9.86
N ASN A 12 1.72 -6.66 -10.57
CA ASN A 12 1.93 -6.76 -12.00
C ASN A 12 1.37 -5.52 -12.69
N SER A 13 2.22 -4.85 -13.48
CA SER A 13 1.81 -3.60 -14.11
C SER A 13 0.66 -3.80 -15.10
N LYS A 14 0.62 -4.95 -15.76
CA LYS A 14 -0.48 -5.22 -16.69
C LYS A 14 -1.80 -5.36 -15.95
N TYR A 15 -1.77 -5.91 -14.75
CA TYR A 15 -2.97 -6.00 -13.95
C TYR A 15 -3.44 -4.60 -13.53
N CYS A 16 -2.51 -3.74 -13.15
CA CYS A 16 -2.85 -2.37 -12.79
C CYS A 16 -3.44 -1.62 -13.99
N GLU A 17 -2.87 -1.83 -15.18
CA GLU A 17 -3.40 -1.22 -16.39
C GLU A 17 -4.82 -1.72 -16.67
N TYR A 18 -5.05 -3.00 -16.45
CA TYR A 18 -6.37 -3.57 -16.63
C TYR A 18 -7.38 -2.89 -15.71
N LEU A 19 -7.01 -2.70 -14.44
CA LEU A 19 -7.91 -2.04 -13.49
C LEU A 19 -8.14 -0.59 -13.85
N ARG A 20 -7.14 0.08 -14.40
CA ARG A 20 -7.27 1.49 -14.76
C ARG A 20 -8.28 1.71 -15.87
N GLN A 21 -8.62 0.69 -16.62
CA GLN A 21 -9.68 0.79 -17.62
C GLN A 21 -11.03 1.03 -16.97
N PHE A 22 -11.18 0.62 -15.72
CA PHE A 22 -12.44 0.78 -14.99
C PHE A 22 -12.39 1.94 -14.01
N ASP A 23 -11.18 2.27 -13.53
CA ASP A 23 -11.01 3.38 -12.60
C ASP A 23 -9.62 3.97 -12.81
N TYR A 24 -9.57 5.14 -13.42
CA TYR A 24 -8.30 5.78 -13.76
C TYR A 24 -7.47 6.14 -12.53
N ARG A 25 -8.06 6.11 -11.35
CA ARG A 25 -7.36 6.45 -10.11
C ARG A 25 -6.49 5.32 -9.59
N VAL A 26 -6.60 4.13 -10.17
CA VAL A 26 -5.75 3.02 -9.76
C VAL A 26 -4.29 3.41 -9.98
N SER A 27 -3.48 3.18 -8.94
CA SER A 27 -2.07 3.50 -9.02
C SER A 27 -1.39 2.67 -10.09
N TYR A 28 -0.41 3.28 -10.73
CA TYR A 28 0.23 2.69 -11.87
C TYR A 28 1.68 2.35 -11.57
N SER A 29 2.08 1.13 -11.92
CA SER A 29 3.48 0.70 -11.84
C SER A 29 4.04 0.73 -13.24
N SER A 30 5.10 1.51 -13.43
CA SER A 30 5.71 1.65 -14.73
C SER A 30 6.99 0.83 -14.78
N ASN A 31 7.24 0.20 -15.91
CA ASN A 31 8.49 -0.54 -16.10
C ASN A 31 9.69 0.38 -16.16
N GLU A 32 9.47 1.63 -16.51
CA GLU A 32 10.55 2.60 -16.65
C GLU A 32 10.93 3.21 -15.33
N LYS A 33 10.09 3.04 -14.33
CA LYS A 33 10.30 3.58 -13.01
C LYS A 33 10.28 2.47 -12.02
N GLU A 34 10.67 2.78 -10.83
CA GLU A 34 10.53 1.81 -9.76
C GLU A 34 9.07 1.46 -9.60
N SER A 35 8.81 0.19 -9.39
CA SER A 35 7.46 -0.27 -9.15
C SER A 35 6.95 0.34 -7.87
N ARG A 36 5.69 0.74 -7.89
CA ARG A 36 5.06 1.25 -6.69
C ARG A 36 4.87 0.12 -5.69
N SER A 37 5.17 0.41 -4.43
CA SER A 37 4.92 -0.54 -3.35
C SER A 37 3.47 -0.46 -2.90
N PHE A 38 2.91 -1.60 -2.57
CA PHE A 38 1.57 -1.70 -2.00
C PHE A 38 1.67 -2.45 -0.69
N VAL A 39 0.83 -2.10 0.27
CA VAL A 39 0.79 -2.77 1.56
C VAL A 39 -0.46 -3.63 1.67
N GLY A 40 -0.32 -4.80 2.21
CA GLY A 40 -1.42 -5.72 2.47
C GLY A 40 -0.95 -6.96 3.21
N ILE A 41 -1.81 -7.89 3.44
CA ILE A 41 -3.24 -7.89 3.09
C ILE A 41 -4.00 -7.07 4.13
N LEU A 42 -4.77 -6.10 3.67
CA LEU A 42 -5.51 -5.23 4.58
C LEU A 42 -6.79 -5.91 5.05
N PHE A 43 -7.49 -6.56 4.14
CA PHE A 43 -8.67 -7.36 4.46
C PHE A 43 -9.03 -8.19 3.24
N LYS A 44 -9.93 -9.15 3.43
CA LYS A 44 -10.41 -10.01 2.36
C LYS A 44 -11.91 -9.90 2.24
N ILE A 45 -12.40 -9.88 1.00
CA ILE A 45 -13.82 -9.97 0.72
C ILE A 45 -13.98 -11.12 -0.27
N HIS A 46 -14.69 -12.18 0.14
CA HIS A 46 -14.89 -13.35 -0.71
C HIS A 46 -13.55 -13.89 -1.27
N GLU A 47 -12.57 -14.01 -0.36
CA GLU A 47 -11.24 -14.52 -0.68
C GLU A 47 -10.41 -13.57 -1.54
N VAL A 48 -10.89 -12.39 -1.84
CA VAL A 48 -10.13 -11.40 -2.59
C VAL A 48 -9.39 -10.49 -1.60
N GLU A 49 -8.09 -10.36 -1.81
CA GLU A 49 -7.22 -9.60 -0.92
C GLU A 49 -7.08 -8.16 -1.40
N TYR A 50 -7.13 -7.24 -0.45
CA TYR A 50 -7.05 -5.81 -0.77
C TYR A 50 -5.74 -5.20 -0.31
N PHE A 51 -5.21 -4.32 -1.15
CA PHE A 51 -3.92 -3.65 -0.95
C PHE A 51 -4.07 -2.16 -1.18
N ALA A 52 -3.21 -1.38 -0.55
CA ALA A 52 -3.18 0.07 -0.74
C ALA A 52 -1.80 0.51 -1.18
N PRO A 53 -1.71 1.48 -2.09
CA PRO A 53 -0.41 1.96 -2.54
C PRO A 53 0.25 2.83 -1.49
N LEU A 54 1.59 2.77 -1.47
CA LEU A 54 2.39 3.64 -0.63
C LEU A 54 3.06 4.70 -1.47
N SER A 55 3.19 5.88 -0.89
CA SER A 55 4.06 6.92 -1.44
C SER A 55 5.36 6.92 -0.68
N SER A 56 6.48 7.06 -1.39
CA SER A 56 7.77 7.23 -0.72
C SER A 56 7.78 8.54 0.06
N PRO A 57 8.67 8.67 1.04
CA PRO A 57 8.69 9.89 1.86
C PRO A 57 8.95 11.13 1.01
N LYS A 58 8.17 12.16 1.26
CA LYS A 58 8.30 13.46 0.61
C LYS A 58 8.11 14.54 1.65
N ALA A 59 8.74 15.69 1.39
CA ALA A 59 8.65 16.79 2.36
C ALA A 59 7.20 17.17 2.65
N LYS A 60 6.33 17.11 1.64
CA LYS A 60 4.93 17.49 1.85
C LYS A 60 4.22 16.59 2.85
N HIS A 61 4.66 15.34 3.01
CA HIS A 61 4.02 14.43 3.94
C HIS A 61 4.14 14.91 5.39
N LEU A 62 5.19 15.65 5.71
CA LEU A 62 5.38 16.14 7.07
C LEU A 62 4.33 17.17 7.45
N LYS A 63 3.80 17.89 6.45
CA LYS A 63 2.83 18.94 6.68
C LYS A 63 1.39 18.52 6.48
N MET A 64 1.16 17.41 5.74
CA MET A 64 -0.18 16.94 5.50
C MET A 64 -0.76 16.30 6.75
N LYS A 65 -2.07 16.35 6.87
CA LYS A 65 -2.75 15.73 8.00
C LYS A 65 -3.30 14.37 7.57
N ASN A 66 -3.38 13.46 8.54
CA ASN A 66 -4.06 12.20 8.29
C ASN A 66 -5.53 12.46 8.07
N THR A 67 -6.11 11.71 7.13
CA THR A 67 -7.54 11.76 6.84
C THR A 67 -8.05 10.33 6.78
N LEU A 68 -9.31 10.15 6.39
CA LEU A 68 -9.86 8.80 6.27
C LEU A 68 -9.13 7.99 5.20
N ASP A 69 -8.67 8.65 4.16
CA ASP A 69 -8.09 7.97 3.00
C ASP A 69 -6.59 8.21 2.82
N PHE A 70 -5.96 8.95 3.72
CA PHE A 70 -4.53 9.24 3.63
C PHE A 70 -3.92 9.14 5.02
N TYR A 71 -2.93 8.28 5.19
CA TYR A 71 -2.36 8.05 6.50
C TYR A 71 -0.84 8.05 6.42
N LYS A 72 -0.21 8.93 7.20
CA LYS A 72 1.25 9.06 7.19
C LYS A 72 1.90 7.89 7.91
N ILE A 73 3.01 7.44 7.35
CA ILE A 73 3.83 6.40 7.97
C ILE A 73 4.88 7.10 8.81
N ASP A 74 4.87 6.83 10.12
CA ASP A 74 5.78 7.45 11.07
C ASP A 74 5.78 8.97 10.91
N SER A 75 4.58 9.56 11.02
CA SER A 75 4.37 11.00 10.92
C SER A 75 4.87 11.60 9.61
N GLY A 76 4.94 10.78 8.57
CA GLY A 76 5.36 11.22 7.25
C GLY A 76 6.82 11.00 6.95
N LYS A 77 7.60 10.60 7.96
CA LYS A 77 9.04 10.39 7.76
C LYS A 77 9.32 9.21 6.84
N LEU A 78 8.45 8.24 6.83
CA LEU A 78 8.62 7.03 6.02
C LEU A 78 7.65 6.95 4.85
N GLY A 79 6.92 8.02 4.59
CA GLY A 79 5.98 8.05 3.48
C GLY A 79 4.55 8.10 3.94
N ALA A 80 3.66 7.58 3.11
CA ALA A 80 2.24 7.61 3.40
C ALA A 80 1.51 6.46 2.71
N ILE A 81 0.37 6.07 3.29
CA ILE A 81 -0.50 5.06 2.70
C ILE A 81 -1.70 5.78 2.11
N ASN A 82 -2.01 5.46 0.86
CA ASN A 82 -3.16 6.06 0.19
C ASN A 82 -4.30 5.06 0.17
N PHE A 83 -5.10 5.06 1.24
CA PHE A 83 -6.23 4.15 1.35
C PHE A 83 -7.31 4.43 0.31
N ASN A 84 -7.33 5.64 -0.23
CA ASN A 84 -8.32 6.00 -1.23
C ASN A 84 -8.18 5.18 -2.51
N ASN A 85 -6.99 4.65 -2.74
CA ASN A 85 -6.70 3.90 -3.96
C ASN A 85 -6.48 2.41 -3.70
N MET A 86 -7.14 1.88 -2.67
CA MET A 86 -7.08 0.45 -2.41
C MET A 86 -7.63 -0.33 -3.59
N ILE A 87 -7.00 -1.47 -3.89
CA ILE A 87 -7.43 -2.33 -4.98
C ILE A 87 -7.42 -3.79 -4.57
N PRO A 88 -8.30 -4.59 -5.19
CA PRO A 88 -8.27 -6.04 -5.00
C PRO A 88 -7.22 -6.65 -5.91
N VAL A 89 -6.42 -7.59 -5.39
CA VAL A 89 -5.35 -8.20 -6.18
C VAL A 89 -5.31 -9.69 -5.93
N PRO A 90 -5.46 -10.51 -7.00
CA PRO A 90 -5.29 -11.95 -6.86
C PRO A 90 -3.85 -12.30 -6.50
N THR A 91 -3.68 -13.43 -5.84
CA THR A 91 -2.34 -13.83 -5.41
C THR A 91 -1.38 -14.02 -6.58
N SER A 92 -1.89 -14.31 -7.77
CA SER A 92 -1.05 -14.49 -8.94
C SER A 92 -0.48 -13.17 -9.48
N GLU A 93 -0.97 -12.04 -9.01
CA GLU A 93 -0.62 -10.75 -9.60
C GLU A 93 0.27 -9.90 -8.73
N TYR A 94 0.77 -10.42 -7.61
CA TYR A 94 1.68 -9.64 -6.79
C TYR A 94 2.84 -10.49 -6.31
N ILE A 95 3.94 -9.81 -5.97
CA ILE A 95 5.16 -10.44 -5.49
C ILE A 95 5.60 -9.71 -4.24
N PHE A 96 5.97 -10.44 -3.21
CA PHE A 96 6.50 -9.83 -1.99
C PHE A 96 7.82 -9.14 -2.27
N ILE A 97 8.00 -7.96 -1.69
CA ILE A 97 9.28 -7.27 -1.77
C ILE A 97 10.22 -7.94 -0.79
N ASN A 98 11.37 -8.35 -1.30
CA ASN A 98 12.37 -9.06 -0.48
C ASN A 98 13.33 -8.04 0.10
N VAL A 99 13.40 -7.98 1.44
CA VAL A 99 14.26 -7.02 2.12
C VAL A 99 15.58 -7.64 2.56
N ASN A 100 15.83 -8.89 2.17
CA ASN A 100 17.03 -9.61 2.57
C ASN A 100 17.94 -9.90 1.40
N ASN A 101 17.67 -9.34 0.23
CA ASN A 101 18.54 -9.51 -0.92
C ASN A 101 19.87 -8.82 -0.70
N ASN A 102 20.92 -9.39 -1.26
CA ASN A 102 22.19 -8.69 -1.31
C ASN A 102 22.05 -7.46 -2.20
N VAL A 103 22.68 -6.38 -1.80
CA VAL A 103 22.63 -5.14 -2.55
C VAL A 103 24.03 -4.77 -2.95
N SER A 104 24.16 -4.14 -4.12
CA SER A 104 25.46 -3.79 -4.66
C SER A 104 25.71 -2.29 -4.72
N THR A 105 24.67 -1.47 -4.50
CA THR A 105 24.83 -0.03 -4.52
C THR A 105 24.31 0.57 -3.24
N LYS A 106 24.77 1.80 -2.97
CA LYS A 106 24.30 2.51 -1.80
C LYS A 106 22.82 2.84 -1.92
N ASP A 107 22.37 3.16 -3.12
CA ASP A 107 20.95 3.47 -3.31
C ASP A 107 20.08 2.27 -3.02
N GLU A 108 20.50 1.08 -3.46
CA GLU A 108 19.76 -0.13 -3.14
C GLU A 108 19.72 -0.41 -1.66
N ALA A 109 20.86 -0.18 -0.98
CA ALA A 109 20.92 -0.40 0.46
C ALA A 109 20.02 0.58 1.19
N ASN A 110 19.99 1.83 0.75
CA ASN A 110 19.12 2.84 1.37
C ASN A 110 17.65 2.50 1.17
N TYR A 111 17.30 2.04 -0.02
CA TYR A 111 15.92 1.64 -0.30
C TYR A 111 15.52 0.45 0.56
N GLN A 112 16.42 -0.53 0.67
CA GLN A 112 16.13 -1.72 1.47
C GLN A 112 15.92 -1.34 2.94
N GLU A 113 16.74 -0.42 3.43
CA GLU A 113 16.60 0.04 4.80
C GLU A 113 15.27 0.77 5.00
N LEU A 114 14.88 1.60 4.03
CA LEU A 114 13.59 2.27 4.08
C LEU A 114 12.45 1.25 4.15
N VAL A 115 12.50 0.23 3.31
CA VAL A 115 11.44 -0.78 3.28
C VAL A 115 11.37 -1.51 4.62
N LYS A 116 12.52 -1.84 5.20
CA LYS A 116 12.55 -2.50 6.51
C LYS A 116 11.90 -1.63 7.58
N ASN A 117 12.21 -0.34 7.57
CA ASN A 117 11.65 0.59 8.54
C ASN A 117 10.14 0.76 8.33
N GLN A 118 9.72 0.84 7.08
CA GLN A 118 8.29 0.90 6.77
C GLN A 118 7.57 -0.33 7.28
N LEU A 119 8.12 -1.51 7.03
CA LEU A 119 7.48 -2.75 7.47
C LEU A 119 7.39 -2.82 8.98
N ARG A 120 8.43 -2.39 9.69
CA ARG A 120 8.40 -2.39 11.14
C ARG A 120 7.27 -1.51 11.66
N TRP A 121 7.20 -0.29 11.14
CA TRP A 121 6.14 0.64 11.57
C TRP A 121 4.76 0.12 11.21
N LEU A 122 4.62 -0.40 9.99
CA LEU A 122 3.34 -0.92 9.54
C LEU A 122 2.84 -2.05 10.44
N ASN A 123 3.73 -2.95 10.83
CA ASN A 123 3.32 -4.08 11.65
C ASN A 123 3.11 -3.70 13.11
N ASP A 124 3.79 -2.67 13.59
CA ASP A 124 3.49 -2.13 14.91
C ASP A 124 2.11 -1.51 14.95
N ASN A 125 1.58 -1.12 13.81
CA ASN A 125 0.29 -0.46 13.71
C ASN A 125 -0.74 -1.25 12.91
N LYS A 126 -0.48 -2.54 12.67
CA LYS A 126 -1.28 -3.29 11.70
C LYS A 126 -2.75 -3.40 12.08
N PHE A 127 -3.02 -3.51 13.35
CA PHE A 127 -4.42 -3.62 13.78
C PHE A 127 -5.20 -2.36 13.42
N ASN A 128 -4.61 -1.20 13.75
CA ASN A 128 -5.24 0.07 13.44
C ASN A 128 -5.36 0.30 11.94
N LEU A 129 -4.33 -0.06 11.20
CA LEU A 129 -4.34 0.14 9.75
C LEU A 129 -5.39 -0.73 9.08
N ARG A 130 -5.51 -1.98 9.50
CA ARG A 130 -6.52 -2.87 8.94
C ARG A 130 -7.92 -2.38 9.26
N LYS A 131 -8.10 -1.87 10.47
CA LYS A 131 -9.39 -1.33 10.86
C LYS A 131 -9.75 -0.11 10.03
N ARG A 132 -8.79 0.77 9.80
CA ARG A 132 -9.02 1.94 8.96
C ARG A 132 -9.39 1.55 7.53
N ALA A 133 -8.66 0.60 6.97
CA ALA A 133 -8.93 0.15 5.61
C ALA A 133 -10.32 -0.44 5.48
N GLN A 134 -10.68 -1.29 6.42
CA GLN A 134 -11.99 -1.95 6.40
C GLN A 134 -13.10 -0.95 6.60
N ASN A 135 -12.92 0.00 7.51
CA ASN A 135 -13.94 1.03 7.74
C ASN A 135 -14.16 1.88 6.49
N LEU A 136 -13.08 2.22 5.81
CA LEU A 136 -13.20 3.02 4.59
C LEU A 136 -13.93 2.24 3.51
N TYR A 137 -13.60 0.97 3.37
CA TYR A 137 -14.28 0.11 2.40
C TYR A 137 -15.78 0.04 2.71
N GLU A 138 -16.14 -0.17 3.96
CA GLU A 138 -17.55 -0.26 4.36
C GLU A 138 -18.27 1.06 4.11
N ARG A 139 -17.61 2.17 4.38
CA ARG A 139 -18.21 3.47 4.09
C ARG A 139 -18.44 3.64 2.59
N SER A 140 -17.49 3.20 1.79
CA SER A 140 -17.60 3.29 0.35
C SER A 140 -18.80 2.52 -0.15
N ILE A 141 -19.03 1.33 0.38
CA ILE A 141 -20.18 0.52 -0.01
C ILE A 141 -21.47 1.16 0.45
N ASN A 142 -21.51 1.58 1.73
CA ASN A 142 -22.75 2.12 2.31
C ASN A 142 -23.10 3.48 1.73
N ASN A 143 -22.12 4.23 1.27
CA ASN A 143 -22.34 5.58 0.73
C ASN A 143 -22.13 5.64 -0.76
N LYS A 144 -22.31 4.53 -1.44
CA LYS A 144 -22.10 4.50 -2.87
C LYS A 144 -23.20 5.19 -3.65
N LEU A 145 -24.28 5.50 -2.97
CA LEU A 145 -25.34 6.24 -3.63
C LEU A 145 -24.87 7.66 -3.92
N PRO A 146 -25.41 8.26 -4.97
CA PRO A 146 -24.98 9.60 -5.33
C PRO A 146 -25.12 10.54 -4.16
N LYS A 147 -24.16 11.39 -4.05
CA LYS A 147 -24.17 12.41 -3.02
C LYS A 147 -24.95 13.58 -3.50
#